data_071de4bce9e9c991a94d2aa4ed17fc54
#
_entry.id   071de4bce9e9c991a94d2aa4ed17fc54
#
_cell.length_a   1.000
_cell.length_b   1.000
_cell.length_c   1.000
_cell.angle_alpha   90.00
_cell.angle_beta   90.00
_cell.angle_gamma   90.00
#
_symmetry.space_group_name_H-M   'P 1'
#
loop_
_entity.id
_entity.type
_entity.pdbx_description
1 polymer ?
#
loop_
_entity_poly.entity_id
_entity_poly.type
_entity_poly.pdbx_seq_one_letter_code
_entity_poly.pdbx_strand_id
1 'polypeptide(L)'
;MKPCMICLLCAGVQAQPQQVTTADVLLRQSVEGVPTKEVIVNQVSIPPHTELPRHWHPGEEIFYVIDGEVTLAQRGKPDLLSRVGEVNIIAPGVIHTGFTGEEGATLVIFRVHDKGQPERVVVD
;
A
#
# COMPACT_ATOMS: atom_id res chain seq x y z
N MET A 1 11.15 -62.02 14.86
CA MET A 1 10.33 -60.99 14.23
C MET A 1 10.51 -59.70 15.01
N LYS A 2 11.13 -58.69 14.43
CA LYS A 2 11.24 -57.36 15.05
C LYS A 2 10.09 -56.48 14.55
N PRO A 3 9.34 -55.81 15.41
CA PRO A 3 8.34 -54.86 14.93
C PRO A 3 9.01 -53.62 14.37
N CYS A 4 8.67 -53.30 13.13
CA CYS A 4 9.09 -52.06 12.47
C CYS A 4 8.29 -50.90 13.05
N MET A 5 8.92 -50.06 13.84
CA MET A 5 8.32 -48.85 14.41
C MET A 5 8.37 -47.75 13.35
N ILE A 6 7.28 -47.54 12.65
CA ILE A 6 7.12 -46.43 11.72
C ILE A 6 6.92 -45.20 12.58
N CYS A 7 7.97 -44.39 12.73
CA CYS A 7 7.85 -43.03 13.25
C CYS A 7 7.16 -42.16 12.19
N LEU A 8 5.86 -41.91 12.37
CA LEU A 8 5.19 -40.82 11.66
C LEU A 8 5.72 -39.48 12.21
N LEU A 9 6.65 -38.89 11.50
CA LEU A 9 6.98 -37.47 11.67
C LEU A 9 5.80 -36.64 11.19
N CYS A 10 4.90 -36.27 12.11
CA CYS A 10 3.99 -35.17 11.87
C CYS A 10 4.82 -33.89 11.78
N ALA A 11 5.18 -33.51 10.57
CA ALA A 11 5.70 -32.19 10.32
C ALA A 11 4.57 -31.20 10.61
N GLY A 12 4.59 -30.61 11.80
CA GLY A 12 3.67 -29.52 12.15
C GLY A 12 3.85 -28.38 11.17
N VAL A 13 2.83 -28.09 10.37
CA VAL A 13 2.79 -26.88 9.55
C VAL A 13 2.71 -25.71 10.51
N GLN A 14 3.83 -25.07 10.77
CA GLN A 14 3.84 -23.83 11.53
C GLN A 14 3.25 -22.72 10.63
N ALA A 15 2.14 -22.13 11.07
CA ALA A 15 1.57 -20.99 10.41
C ALA A 15 2.58 -19.84 10.46
N GLN A 16 2.97 -19.32 9.29
CA GLN A 16 3.81 -18.13 9.17
C GLN A 16 3.06 -16.93 9.72
N PRO A 17 3.72 -16.00 10.46
CA PRO A 17 3.07 -14.77 10.88
C PRO A 17 2.58 -14.01 9.65
N GLN A 18 1.31 -13.58 9.69
CA GLN A 18 0.71 -12.81 8.60
C GLN A 18 1.41 -11.47 8.48
N GLN A 19 1.94 -11.18 7.28
CA GLN A 19 2.54 -9.88 6.97
C GLN A 19 1.42 -8.83 6.84
N VAL A 20 1.68 -7.63 7.35
CA VAL A 20 0.74 -6.50 7.30
C VAL A 20 1.36 -5.34 6.52
N THR A 21 0.50 -4.55 5.88
CA THR A 21 0.90 -3.29 5.26
C THR A 21 1.34 -2.31 6.34
N THR A 22 2.49 -1.68 6.14
CA THR A 22 3.01 -0.64 7.02
C THR A 22 3.11 0.69 6.30
N ALA A 23 2.91 1.78 7.04
CA ALA A 23 3.02 3.14 6.52
C ALA A 23 3.77 4.01 7.54
N ASP A 24 4.96 4.47 7.16
CA ASP A 24 5.79 5.34 7.99
C ASP A 24 5.71 6.77 7.49
N VAL A 25 5.39 7.72 8.36
CA VAL A 25 5.39 9.14 8.03
C VAL A 25 6.83 9.65 8.01
N LEU A 26 7.32 10.03 6.84
CA LEU A 26 8.66 10.59 6.66
C LEU A 26 8.67 12.11 6.84
N LEU A 27 7.59 12.77 6.43
CA LEU A 27 7.43 14.23 6.52
C LEU A 27 5.95 14.59 6.65
N ARG A 28 5.68 15.56 7.50
CA ARG A 28 4.41 16.29 7.54
C ARG A 28 4.73 17.75 7.74
N GLN A 29 4.36 18.58 6.80
CA GLN A 29 4.73 20.00 6.80
C GLN A 29 3.68 20.85 6.09
N SER A 30 3.47 22.06 6.61
CA SER A 30 2.70 23.09 5.91
C SER A 30 3.37 23.45 4.59
N VAL A 31 2.57 23.73 3.57
CA VAL A 31 3.07 24.23 2.28
C VAL A 31 3.37 25.70 2.42
N GLU A 32 4.62 26.09 2.16
CA GLU A 32 5.03 27.49 2.24
C GLU A 32 4.23 28.35 1.25
N GLY A 33 3.70 29.47 1.73
CA GLY A 33 2.85 30.35 0.93
C GLY A 33 1.40 29.91 0.78
N VAL A 34 1.05 28.71 1.25
CA VAL A 34 -0.33 28.18 1.24
C VAL A 34 -0.68 27.62 2.61
N PRO A 35 -0.97 28.47 3.61
CA PRO A 35 -1.06 28.06 5.01
C PRO A 35 -2.22 27.10 5.32
N THR A 36 -3.19 26.97 4.42
CA THR A 36 -4.30 26.01 4.55
C THR A 36 -3.94 24.60 4.12
N LYS A 37 -2.84 24.40 3.44
CA LYS A 37 -2.39 23.13 2.89
C LYS A 37 -1.24 22.51 3.69
N GLU A 38 -1.19 21.20 3.71
CA GLU A 38 -0.05 20.44 4.20
C GLU A 38 0.36 19.38 3.18
N VAL A 39 1.65 19.06 3.18
CA VAL A 39 2.22 17.93 2.46
C VAL A 39 2.56 16.81 3.45
N ILE A 40 2.23 15.60 3.07
CA ILE A 40 2.56 14.40 3.84
C ILE A 40 3.33 13.46 2.92
N VAL A 41 4.47 12.99 3.39
CA VAL A 41 5.27 11.99 2.68
C VAL A 41 5.33 10.73 3.53
N ASN A 42 4.88 9.62 2.96
CA ASN A 42 4.89 8.31 3.61
C ASN A 42 5.74 7.32 2.81
N GLN A 43 6.41 6.42 3.51
CA GLN A 43 6.88 5.17 2.92
C GLN A 43 5.91 4.07 3.27
N VAL A 44 5.37 3.40 2.27
CA VAL A 44 4.38 2.33 2.44
C VAL A 44 4.96 1.03 1.91
N SER A 45 4.93 -0.01 2.73
CA SER A 45 5.33 -1.36 2.34
C SER A 45 4.09 -2.27 2.36
N ILE A 46 3.79 -2.83 1.19
CA ILE A 46 2.64 -3.71 0.96
C ILE A 46 3.17 -5.13 0.79
N PRO A 47 2.77 -6.08 1.64
CA PRO A 47 3.20 -7.48 1.51
C PRO A 47 2.78 -8.09 0.17
N PRO A 48 3.36 -9.24 -0.22
CA PRO A 48 2.86 -10.02 -1.35
C PRO A 48 1.38 -10.38 -1.22
N HIS A 49 0.71 -10.53 -2.36
CA HIS A 49 -0.68 -10.98 -2.47
C HIS A 49 -1.66 -10.23 -1.56
N THR A 50 -1.50 -8.92 -1.48
CA THR A 50 -2.29 -8.05 -0.61
C THR A 50 -3.09 -7.06 -1.43
N GLU A 51 -4.36 -6.88 -1.09
CA GLU A 51 -5.22 -5.83 -1.61
C GLU A 51 -5.49 -4.82 -0.50
N LEU A 52 -5.25 -3.54 -0.77
CA LEU A 52 -5.56 -2.46 0.16
C LEU A 52 -7.08 -2.23 0.21
N PRO A 53 -7.63 -1.72 1.33
CA PRO A 53 -9.01 -1.29 1.36
C PRO A 53 -9.29 -0.24 0.28
N ARG A 54 -10.48 -0.31 -0.33
CA ARG A 54 -10.92 0.73 -1.27
C ARG A 54 -11.12 2.03 -0.52
N HIS A 55 -10.58 3.10 -1.05
CA HIS A 55 -10.56 4.40 -0.37
C HIS A 55 -10.35 5.55 -1.34
N TRP A 56 -10.50 6.77 -0.85
CA TRP A 56 -10.14 7.99 -1.54
C TRP A 56 -9.44 8.96 -0.59
N HIS A 57 -8.76 9.94 -1.15
CA HIS A 57 -8.08 11.01 -0.43
C HIS A 57 -8.69 12.37 -0.76
N PRO A 58 -8.73 13.32 0.20
CA PRO A 58 -9.24 14.67 -0.05
C PRO A 58 -8.36 15.51 -0.96
N GLY A 59 -7.09 15.14 -1.11
CA GLY A 59 -6.12 15.78 -1.99
C GLY A 59 -5.53 14.83 -3.01
N GLU A 60 -4.59 15.33 -3.79
CA GLU A 60 -3.85 14.50 -4.74
C GLU A 60 -2.93 13.54 -4.03
N GLU A 61 -2.81 12.33 -4.57
CA GLU A 61 -1.80 11.37 -4.19
C GLU A 61 -0.86 11.13 -5.37
N ILE A 62 0.44 11.27 -5.10
CA ILE A 62 1.50 10.94 -6.05
C ILE A 62 2.31 9.82 -5.41
N PHE A 63 2.52 8.71 -6.09
CA PHE A 63 3.36 7.65 -5.57
C PHE A 63 4.46 7.24 -6.53
N TYR A 64 5.60 6.88 -5.98
CA TYR A 64 6.79 6.38 -6.64
C TYR A 64 7.12 4.99 -6.13
N VAL A 65 7.28 4.03 -7.04
CA VAL A 65 7.62 2.65 -6.68
C VAL A 65 9.12 2.52 -6.51
N ILE A 66 9.58 2.13 -5.34
CA ILE A 66 11.01 1.93 -5.04
C ILE A 66 11.41 0.46 -4.98
N ASP A 67 10.46 -0.44 -4.77
CA ASP A 67 10.71 -1.88 -4.76
C ASP A 67 9.43 -2.64 -5.13
N GLY A 68 9.57 -3.80 -5.79
CA GLY A 68 8.45 -4.62 -6.22
C GLY A 68 7.59 -3.97 -7.31
N GLU A 69 6.31 -4.29 -7.31
CA GLU A 69 5.33 -3.71 -8.21
C GLU A 69 3.93 -3.74 -7.59
N VAL A 70 3.12 -2.76 -7.96
CA VAL A 70 1.74 -2.62 -7.49
C VAL A 70 0.80 -2.33 -8.65
N THR A 71 -0.35 -2.97 -8.66
CA THR A 71 -1.43 -2.63 -9.59
C THR A 71 -2.37 -1.63 -8.95
N LEU A 72 -2.52 -0.47 -9.59
CA LEU A 72 -3.46 0.56 -9.20
C LEU A 72 -4.80 0.33 -9.91
N ALA A 73 -5.86 0.14 -9.15
CA ALA A 73 -7.23 0.04 -9.66
C ALA A 73 -8.02 1.27 -9.23
N GLN A 74 -8.42 2.08 -10.20
CA GLN A 74 -9.21 3.30 -10.01
C GLN A 74 -10.59 3.12 -10.59
N ARG A 75 -11.61 3.61 -9.88
CA ARG A 75 -12.99 3.60 -10.39
C ARG A 75 -13.08 4.33 -11.73
N GLY A 76 -13.64 3.66 -12.74
CA GLY A 76 -13.83 4.22 -14.08
C GLY A 76 -12.60 4.27 -14.97
N LYS A 77 -11.49 3.64 -14.57
CA LYS A 77 -10.27 3.55 -15.35
C LYS A 77 -9.77 2.10 -15.45
N PRO A 78 -9.03 1.75 -16.52
CA PRO A 78 -8.33 0.48 -16.57
C PRO A 78 -7.29 0.36 -15.46
N ASP A 79 -7.04 -0.86 -14.98
CA ASP A 79 -5.99 -1.14 -14.03
C ASP A 79 -4.62 -0.79 -14.62
N LEU A 80 -3.74 -0.27 -13.76
CA LEU A 80 -2.41 0.17 -14.14
C LEU A 80 -1.35 -0.52 -13.29
N LEU A 81 -0.51 -1.35 -13.92
CA LEU A 81 0.64 -1.94 -13.26
C LEU A 81 1.76 -0.89 -13.16
N SER A 82 2.23 -0.65 -11.95
CA SER A 82 3.31 0.28 -11.64
C SER A 82 4.53 -0.48 -11.14
N ARG A 83 5.67 -0.26 -11.80
CA ARG A 83 6.95 -0.92 -11.54
C ARG A 83 7.95 0.05 -10.90
N VAL A 84 9.06 -0.50 -10.43
CA VAL A 84 10.17 0.30 -9.87
C VAL A 84 10.56 1.42 -10.83
N GLY A 85 10.68 2.63 -10.27
CA GLY A 85 11.03 3.84 -11.01
C GLY A 85 9.86 4.57 -11.66
N GLU A 86 8.64 4.03 -11.58
CA GLU A 86 7.46 4.67 -12.15
C GLU A 86 6.74 5.54 -11.13
N VAL A 87 6.22 6.67 -11.60
CA VAL A 87 5.42 7.64 -10.83
C VAL A 87 4.01 7.65 -11.38
N ASN A 88 3.03 7.62 -10.49
CA ASN A 88 1.61 7.77 -10.84
C ASN A 88 0.93 8.78 -9.93
N ILE A 89 -0.12 9.41 -10.45
CA ILE A 89 -0.92 10.37 -9.72
C ILE A 89 -2.38 9.89 -9.65
N ILE A 90 -2.99 10.08 -8.48
CA ILE A 90 -4.40 9.82 -8.25
C ILE A 90 -5.06 11.15 -7.90
N ALA A 91 -6.07 11.53 -8.67
CA ALA A 91 -6.80 12.78 -8.46
C ALA A 91 -7.58 12.77 -7.13
N PRO A 92 -7.84 13.95 -6.53
CA PRO A 92 -8.65 14.04 -5.32
C PRO A 92 -10.03 13.37 -5.49
N GLY A 93 -10.46 12.65 -4.46
CA GLY A 93 -11.78 12.01 -4.41
C GLY A 93 -11.95 10.75 -5.25
N VAL A 94 -10.96 10.33 -6.00
CA VAL A 94 -11.05 9.11 -6.82
C VAL A 94 -10.94 7.87 -5.95
N ILE A 95 -11.96 7.03 -5.98
CA ILE A 95 -11.96 5.75 -5.27
C ILE A 95 -11.00 4.79 -5.96
N HIS A 96 -10.08 4.25 -5.20
CA HIS A 96 -9.04 3.37 -5.71
C HIS A 96 -8.59 2.34 -4.66
N THR A 97 -7.87 1.36 -5.14
CA THR A 97 -7.09 0.40 -4.34
C THR A 97 -5.79 0.07 -5.04
N GLY A 98 -4.83 -0.43 -4.28
CA GLY A 98 -3.62 -1.03 -4.81
C GLY A 98 -3.59 -2.50 -4.42
N PHE A 99 -3.09 -3.36 -5.31
CA PHE A 99 -2.88 -4.76 -4.97
C PHE A 99 -1.55 -5.27 -5.53
N THR A 100 -0.97 -6.22 -4.83
CA THR A 100 0.35 -6.77 -5.10
C THR A 100 0.29 -8.22 -5.54
N GLY A 101 1.28 -8.64 -6.29
CA GLY A 101 1.55 -10.04 -6.62
C GLY A 101 2.61 -10.65 -5.70
N GLU A 102 3.46 -11.52 -6.25
CA GLU A 102 4.43 -12.33 -5.48
C GLU A 102 5.51 -11.50 -4.77
N GLU A 103 5.87 -10.35 -5.30
CA GLU A 103 6.98 -9.54 -4.76
C GLU A 103 6.56 -8.52 -3.71
N GLY A 104 5.28 -8.22 -3.60
CA GLY A 104 4.85 -7.07 -2.83
C GLY A 104 5.29 -5.75 -3.47
N ALA A 105 5.24 -4.66 -2.74
CA ALA A 105 5.69 -3.36 -3.21
C ALA A 105 6.10 -2.44 -2.06
N THR A 106 7.07 -1.58 -2.30
CA THR A 106 7.39 -0.46 -1.44
C THR A 106 7.26 0.82 -2.24
N LEU A 107 6.50 1.76 -1.70
CA LEU A 107 6.14 3.03 -2.34
C LEU A 107 6.58 4.20 -1.47
N VAL A 108 6.98 5.29 -2.11
CA VAL A 108 7.02 6.61 -1.47
C VAL A 108 5.81 7.38 -1.98
N ILE A 109 4.97 7.83 -1.06
CA ILE A 109 3.70 8.47 -1.35
C ILE A 109 3.72 9.91 -0.87
N PHE A 110 3.33 10.82 -1.75
CA PHE A 110 3.19 12.25 -1.48
C PHE A 110 1.70 12.60 -1.54
N ARG A 111 1.18 13.25 -0.51
CA ARG A 111 -0.18 13.80 -0.50
C ARG A 111 -0.14 15.27 -0.15
N VAL A 112 -0.95 16.03 -0.84
CA VAL A 112 -1.17 17.45 -0.54
C VAL A 112 -2.67 17.64 -0.33
N HIS A 113 -3.08 18.08 0.85
CA HIS A 113 -4.47 18.30 1.17
C HIS A 113 -4.67 19.46 2.15
N ASP A 114 -5.93 19.88 2.33
CA ASP A 114 -6.29 20.85 3.34
C ASP A 114 -6.05 20.30 4.76
N LYS A 115 -5.46 21.11 5.60
CA LYS A 115 -5.26 20.77 7.01
C LYS A 115 -6.60 20.45 7.69
N GLY A 116 -6.59 19.46 8.59
CA GLY A 116 -7.79 19.03 9.32
C GLY A 116 -8.67 18.05 8.58
N GLN A 117 -8.37 17.74 7.30
CA GLN A 117 -9.06 16.68 6.58
C GLN A 117 -8.47 15.31 6.93
N PRO A 118 -9.28 14.24 6.89
CA PRO A 118 -8.75 12.88 7.05
C PRO A 118 -7.79 12.55 5.90
N GLU A 119 -6.73 11.80 6.19
CA GLU A 119 -5.76 11.42 5.16
C GLU A 119 -6.39 10.52 4.09
N ARG A 120 -7.31 9.66 4.48
CA ARG A 120 -8.08 8.80 3.60
C ARG A 120 -9.46 8.51 4.17
N VAL A 121 -10.39 8.18 3.29
CA VAL A 121 -11.72 7.70 3.64
C VAL A 121 -11.93 6.34 3.00
N VAL A 122 -12.05 5.32 3.85
CA VAL A 122 -12.32 3.94 3.40
C VAL A 122 -13.79 3.84 2.99
N VAL A 123 -14.04 3.17 1.88
CA VAL A 123 -15.39 2.91 1.34
C VAL A 123 -15.63 1.41 1.17
N ASP A 124 -16.89 1.02 1.15
CA ASP A 124 -17.30 -0.37 0.97
C ASP A 124 -17.22 -0.81 -0.50
#